data_89ca75140eb0b862bba8a28766b9c416
#
_entry.id   89ca75140eb0b862bba8a28766b9c416
#
_cell.length_a   1.000
_cell.length_b   1.000
_cell.length_c   1.000
_cell.angle_alpha   90.00
_cell.angle_beta   90.00
_cell.angle_gamma   90.00
#
_symmetry.space_group_name_H-M   'P 1'
#
loop_
_entity.id
_entity.type
_entity.pdbx_description
1 polymer ?
#
loop_
_entity_poly.entity_id
_entity_poly.type
_entity_poly.pdbx_seq_one_letter_code
_entity_poly.pdbx_strand_id
1 'polypeptide(L)'
;MSDRLYNRTRCTQDLLARFRRERRWHLIPLFHLLRLSDFAREGIENSGSYRFADHMYRNVPSGRGWLGRALDGVLLNLPAARSMRSRCARATSEMSRALETHGTQPFRILSVPCGLPRDVRDLTRSAATARIHYTGLDLDPAVLVAAREFMSGAGIPCDFAHGDALDRETWPGGEFDFISSTGLGEFLTDAQLAVFYTNVHYALRPGGVFFTSAAAREPRSDWLMNAFEFRARYRTPSDLAAIIGKLAWRSVDWSHDEVGLQTFVRAVKE
;
A
#
# COMPACT_ATOMS: atom_id res chain seq x y z
N MET A 1 -5.52 20.75 -10.89
CA MET A 1 -5.86 19.35 -11.24
C MET A 1 -4.66 18.50 -10.87
N SER A 2 -4.72 17.82 -9.73
CA SER A 2 -3.57 17.02 -9.26
C SER A 2 -3.40 15.83 -10.19
N ASP A 3 -2.20 15.66 -10.71
CA ASP A 3 -1.80 14.53 -11.55
C ASP A 3 -1.65 13.28 -10.64
N ARG A 4 -2.80 12.78 -10.17
CA ARG A 4 -2.87 11.63 -9.26
C ARG A 4 -2.49 10.39 -10.04
N LEU A 5 -1.32 9.85 -9.78
CA LEU A 5 -0.72 8.72 -10.49
C LEU A 5 -1.39 7.37 -10.19
N TYR A 6 -2.22 7.30 -9.14
CA TYR A 6 -2.83 6.05 -8.69
C TYR A 6 -4.29 5.93 -9.13
N ASN A 7 -4.78 4.70 -9.17
CA ASN A 7 -6.16 4.31 -9.51
C ASN A 7 -6.64 4.83 -10.88
N ARG A 8 -5.76 4.75 -11.88
CA ARG A 8 -6.08 5.15 -13.24
C ARG A 8 -6.43 3.92 -14.08
N THR A 9 -7.71 3.72 -14.37
CA THR A 9 -8.14 2.75 -15.38
C THR A 9 -7.62 3.16 -16.75
N ARG A 10 -6.95 2.25 -17.44
CA ARG A 10 -6.35 2.51 -18.75
C ARG A 10 -7.10 1.82 -19.86
N CYS A 11 -7.23 2.53 -20.98
CA CYS A 11 -7.69 1.90 -22.18
C CYS A 11 -6.55 1.06 -22.79
N THR A 12 -6.79 -0.24 -22.96
CA THR A 12 -5.85 -1.18 -23.59
C THR A 12 -5.44 -0.76 -25.00
N GLN A 13 -6.35 -0.10 -25.72
CA GLN A 13 -6.09 0.42 -27.07
C GLN A 13 -5.06 1.55 -27.06
N ASP A 14 -5.06 2.40 -26.04
CA ASP A 14 -4.11 3.51 -25.90
C ASP A 14 -2.68 3.00 -25.73
N LEU A 15 -2.49 1.91 -24.96
CA LEU A 15 -1.18 1.28 -24.79
C LEU A 15 -0.67 0.69 -26.11
N LEU A 16 -1.51 -0.03 -26.84
CA LEU A 16 -1.13 -0.60 -28.14
C LEU A 16 -0.83 0.49 -29.18
N ALA A 17 -1.63 1.56 -29.23
CA ALA A 17 -1.38 2.71 -30.10
C ALA A 17 -0.05 3.39 -29.76
N ARG A 18 0.25 3.52 -28.47
CA ARG A 18 1.54 4.05 -28.01
C ARG A 18 2.71 3.15 -28.43
N PHE A 19 2.64 1.82 -28.21
CA PHE A 19 3.72 0.92 -28.62
C PHE A 19 4.00 1.00 -30.12
N ARG A 20 2.95 1.17 -30.97
CA ARG A 20 3.11 1.37 -32.42
C ARG A 20 3.77 2.72 -32.72
N ARG A 21 3.32 3.81 -32.09
CA ARG A 21 3.88 5.15 -32.29
C ARG A 21 5.34 5.26 -31.87
N GLU A 22 5.72 4.62 -30.73
CA GLU A 22 7.08 4.58 -30.20
C GLU A 22 7.96 3.52 -30.82
N ARG A 23 7.47 2.80 -31.88
CA ARG A 23 8.16 1.69 -32.56
C ARG A 23 8.60 0.56 -31.63
N ARG A 24 7.89 0.34 -30.53
CA ARG A 24 8.13 -0.74 -29.54
C ARG A 24 7.34 -2.00 -29.90
N TRP A 25 7.41 -2.45 -31.14
CA TRP A 25 6.62 -3.58 -31.67
C TRP A 25 6.82 -4.88 -30.89
N HIS A 26 8.00 -5.08 -30.30
CA HIS A 26 8.32 -6.24 -29.47
C HIS A 26 7.49 -6.31 -28.17
N LEU A 27 6.94 -5.18 -27.69
CA LEU A 27 6.06 -5.16 -26.51
C LEU A 27 4.64 -5.63 -26.82
N ILE A 28 4.22 -5.67 -28.09
CA ILE A 28 2.85 -6.08 -28.44
C ILE A 28 2.60 -7.57 -28.16
N PRO A 29 3.46 -8.51 -28.60
CA PRO A 29 3.31 -9.93 -28.22
C PRO A 29 3.39 -10.14 -26.71
N LEU A 30 4.33 -9.46 -26.02
CA LEU A 30 4.48 -9.52 -24.58
C LEU A 30 3.22 -9.03 -23.87
N PHE A 31 2.62 -7.94 -24.34
CA PHE A 31 1.37 -7.41 -23.80
C PHE A 31 0.23 -8.44 -23.88
N HIS A 32 0.05 -9.10 -25.05
CA HIS A 32 -0.99 -10.12 -25.19
C HIS A 32 -0.72 -11.36 -24.33
N LEU A 33 0.55 -11.76 -24.19
CA LEU A 33 0.95 -12.85 -23.31
C LEU A 33 0.65 -12.51 -21.84
N LEU A 34 1.06 -11.33 -21.38
CA LEU A 34 0.85 -10.89 -20.00
C LEU A 34 -0.65 -10.80 -19.62
N ARG A 35 -1.52 -10.49 -20.58
CA ARG A 35 -2.97 -10.46 -20.34
C ARG A 35 -3.63 -11.82 -20.12
N LEU A 36 -2.90 -12.92 -20.28
CA LEU A 36 -3.34 -14.24 -19.84
C LEU A 36 -3.25 -14.40 -18.33
N SER A 37 -2.32 -13.67 -17.69
CA SER A 37 -2.18 -13.56 -16.24
C SER A 37 -3.21 -12.57 -15.70
N ASP A 38 -3.97 -12.94 -14.68
CA ASP A 38 -4.92 -12.04 -14.02
C ASP A 38 -4.17 -10.95 -13.25
N PHE A 39 -3.05 -11.29 -12.62
CA PHE A 39 -2.19 -10.36 -11.92
C PHE A 39 -1.61 -9.28 -12.85
N ALA A 40 -1.00 -9.71 -13.97
CA ALA A 40 -0.44 -8.75 -14.92
C ALA A 40 -1.52 -7.91 -15.59
N ARG A 41 -2.68 -8.50 -15.90
CA ARG A 41 -3.81 -7.78 -16.48
C ARG A 41 -4.30 -6.68 -15.56
N GLU A 42 -4.50 -6.96 -14.27
CA GLU A 42 -4.92 -5.96 -13.28
C GLU A 42 -3.88 -4.84 -13.16
N GLY A 43 -2.58 -5.17 -13.11
CA GLY A 43 -1.52 -4.16 -13.08
C GLY A 43 -1.45 -3.28 -14.32
N ILE A 44 -1.74 -3.84 -15.51
CA ILE A 44 -1.75 -3.12 -16.78
C ILE A 44 -2.98 -2.21 -16.89
N GLU A 45 -4.16 -2.73 -16.57
CA GLU A 45 -5.44 -2.05 -16.78
C GLU A 45 -5.77 -1.08 -15.64
N ASN A 46 -5.43 -1.42 -14.40
CA ASN A 46 -5.77 -0.67 -13.19
C ASN A 46 -4.55 -0.45 -12.29
N SER A 47 -3.55 0.22 -12.84
CA SER A 47 -2.29 0.49 -12.13
C SER A 47 -2.52 1.17 -10.77
N GLY A 48 -1.95 0.60 -9.71
CA GLY A 48 -2.08 1.12 -8.36
C GLY A 48 -3.41 0.79 -7.67
N SER A 49 -4.25 -0.07 -8.27
CA SER A 49 -5.49 -0.50 -7.65
C SER A 49 -5.25 -1.35 -6.41
N TYR A 50 -6.19 -1.30 -5.46
CA TYR A 50 -6.19 -2.18 -4.29
C TYR A 50 -6.25 -3.67 -4.68
N ARG A 51 -6.90 -4.00 -5.83
CA ARG A 51 -7.01 -5.38 -6.35
C ARG A 51 -5.66 -5.92 -6.77
N PHE A 52 -4.82 -5.08 -7.38
CA PHE A 52 -3.45 -5.45 -7.74
C PHE A 52 -2.61 -5.78 -6.50
N ALA A 53 -2.69 -4.93 -5.46
CA ALA A 53 -2.02 -5.19 -4.18
C ALA A 53 -2.57 -6.45 -3.50
N ASP A 54 -3.89 -6.62 -3.47
CA ASP A 54 -4.55 -7.78 -2.89
C ASP A 54 -4.14 -9.09 -3.56
N HIS A 55 -4.02 -9.09 -4.88
CA HIS A 55 -3.56 -10.27 -5.62
C HIS A 55 -2.14 -10.70 -5.18
N MET A 56 -1.23 -9.74 -5.01
CA MET A 56 0.10 -10.02 -4.48
C MET A 56 0.08 -10.59 -3.06
N TYR A 57 -0.77 -10.02 -2.19
CA TYR A 57 -0.90 -10.47 -0.80
C TYR A 57 -1.48 -11.88 -0.69
N ARG A 58 -2.49 -12.20 -1.50
CA ARG A 58 -3.07 -13.55 -1.55
C ARG A 58 -2.10 -14.61 -2.04
N ASN A 59 -1.19 -14.25 -2.94
CA ASN A 59 -0.20 -15.16 -3.56
C ASN A 59 -0.83 -16.42 -4.17
N VAL A 60 -2.00 -16.28 -4.78
CA VAL A 60 -2.72 -17.39 -5.42
C VAL A 60 -2.71 -17.19 -6.93
N PRO A 61 -1.96 -18.01 -7.68
CA PRO A 61 -1.94 -17.90 -9.12
C PRO A 61 -3.35 -18.13 -9.71
N SER A 62 -3.79 -17.20 -10.55
CA SER A 62 -5.02 -17.25 -11.32
C SER A 62 -4.72 -16.89 -12.78
N GLY A 63 -5.73 -16.73 -13.61
CA GLY A 63 -5.51 -16.41 -15.02
C GLY A 63 -6.03 -17.46 -15.97
N ARG A 64 -6.00 -17.13 -17.24
CA ARG A 64 -6.65 -17.91 -18.29
C ARG A 64 -5.86 -19.18 -18.63
N GLY A 65 -6.51 -20.32 -18.42
CA GLY A 65 -5.93 -21.63 -18.68
C GLY A 65 -4.69 -21.96 -17.84
N TRP A 66 -3.97 -22.99 -18.22
CA TRP A 66 -2.74 -23.39 -17.52
C TRP A 66 -1.59 -22.39 -17.69
N LEU A 67 -1.47 -21.81 -18.90
CA LEU A 67 -0.42 -20.84 -19.23
C LEU A 67 -0.58 -19.54 -18.43
N GLY A 68 -1.81 -19.02 -18.33
CA GLY A 68 -2.07 -17.82 -17.52
C GLY A 68 -1.77 -18.05 -16.03
N ARG A 69 -2.14 -19.21 -15.48
CA ARG A 69 -1.80 -19.58 -14.10
C ARG A 69 -0.30 -19.75 -13.88
N ALA A 70 0.40 -20.40 -14.83
CA ALA A 70 1.86 -20.55 -14.75
C ALA A 70 2.55 -19.18 -14.77
N LEU A 71 2.09 -18.28 -15.64
CA LEU A 71 2.62 -16.92 -15.74
C LEU A 71 2.37 -16.12 -14.46
N ASP A 72 1.18 -16.21 -13.88
CA ASP A 72 0.89 -15.63 -12.56
C ASP A 72 1.86 -16.15 -11.50
N GLY A 73 2.08 -17.47 -11.47
CA GLY A 73 2.99 -18.09 -10.54
C GLY A 73 4.42 -17.54 -10.66
N VAL A 74 4.90 -17.32 -11.88
CA VAL A 74 6.20 -16.69 -12.10
C VAL A 74 6.21 -15.24 -11.61
N LEU A 75 5.22 -14.44 -12.00
CA LEU A 75 5.14 -13.01 -11.66
C LEU A 75 4.98 -12.78 -10.16
N LEU A 76 4.16 -13.59 -9.48
CA LEU A 76 3.97 -13.53 -8.02
C LEU A 76 5.24 -13.93 -7.24
N ASN A 77 6.17 -14.65 -7.85
CA ASN A 77 7.45 -15.01 -7.23
C ASN A 77 8.60 -14.02 -7.54
N LEU A 78 8.35 -12.98 -8.34
CA LEU A 78 9.34 -11.92 -8.54
C LEU A 78 9.68 -11.20 -7.22
N PRO A 79 10.92 -10.69 -7.07
CA PRO A 79 11.36 -10.00 -5.86
C PRO A 79 10.39 -8.87 -5.43
N ALA A 80 9.89 -8.08 -6.37
CA ALA A 80 8.94 -7.01 -6.07
C ALA A 80 7.62 -7.52 -5.45
N ALA A 81 7.04 -8.61 -5.96
CA ALA A 81 5.82 -9.18 -5.40
C ALA A 81 6.07 -9.82 -4.02
N ARG A 82 7.23 -10.44 -3.80
CA ARG A 82 7.65 -10.96 -2.49
C ARG A 82 7.80 -9.84 -1.47
N SER A 83 8.45 -8.76 -1.87
CA SER A 83 8.64 -7.56 -1.08
C SER A 83 7.31 -6.92 -0.65
N MET A 84 6.32 -6.88 -1.55
CA MET A 84 4.96 -6.41 -1.21
C MET A 84 4.29 -7.29 -0.15
N ARG A 85 4.46 -8.62 -0.20
CA ARG A 85 3.94 -9.52 0.85
C ARG A 85 4.64 -9.30 2.19
N SER A 86 5.96 -9.12 2.17
CA SER A 86 6.76 -8.76 3.35
C SER A 86 6.23 -7.47 4.00
N ARG A 87 5.85 -6.48 3.19
CA ARG A 87 5.25 -5.23 3.66
C ARG A 87 3.96 -5.45 4.46
N CYS A 88 3.04 -6.27 3.95
CA CYS A 88 1.80 -6.59 4.64
C CYS A 88 2.07 -7.33 5.97
N ALA A 89 2.91 -8.36 5.95
CA ALA A 89 3.28 -9.11 7.14
C ALA A 89 3.98 -8.23 8.20
N ARG A 90 4.85 -7.31 7.76
CA ARG A 90 5.53 -6.38 8.66
C ARG A 90 4.55 -5.40 9.30
N ALA A 91 3.58 -4.87 8.55
CA ALA A 91 2.54 -4.00 9.10
C ALA A 91 1.74 -4.71 10.20
N THR A 92 1.29 -5.95 9.96
CA THR A 92 0.62 -6.79 10.96
C THR A 92 1.48 -6.98 12.20
N SER A 93 2.77 -7.30 12.04
CA SER A 93 3.70 -7.51 13.15
C SER A 93 3.91 -6.26 14.00
N GLU A 94 4.04 -5.08 13.36
CA GLU A 94 4.21 -3.82 14.09
C GLU A 94 2.93 -3.39 14.82
N MET A 95 1.74 -3.67 14.24
CA MET A 95 0.45 -3.47 14.93
C MET A 95 0.32 -4.39 16.15
N SER A 96 0.69 -5.69 16.01
CA SER A 96 0.67 -6.65 17.11
C SER A 96 1.57 -6.20 18.26
N ARG A 97 2.79 -5.82 17.94
CA ARG A 97 3.77 -5.31 18.91
C ARG A 97 3.26 -4.06 19.63
N ALA A 98 2.65 -3.11 18.91
CA ALA A 98 2.09 -1.92 19.50
C ALA A 98 0.89 -2.25 20.40
N LEU A 99 0.02 -3.17 19.98
CA LEU A 99 -1.13 -3.64 20.76
C LEU A 99 -0.71 -4.33 22.06
N GLU A 100 0.33 -5.16 22.02
CA GLU A 100 0.88 -5.87 23.20
C GLU A 100 1.40 -4.89 24.27
N THR A 101 2.05 -3.82 23.82
CA THR A 101 2.63 -2.80 24.72
C THR A 101 1.61 -1.75 25.20
N HIS A 102 0.43 -1.72 24.60
CA HIS A 102 -0.61 -0.71 24.89
C HIS A 102 -1.38 -0.95 26.21
N GLY A 103 -1.21 -2.07 26.88
CA GLY A 103 -1.96 -2.43 28.08
C GLY A 103 -3.39 -2.87 27.77
N THR A 104 -4.37 -2.52 28.62
CA THR A 104 -5.77 -3.00 28.53
C THR A 104 -6.74 -2.00 27.91
N GLN A 105 -6.28 -0.80 27.58
CA GLN A 105 -7.12 0.27 27.02
C GLN A 105 -7.57 -0.04 25.58
N PRO A 106 -8.63 0.59 25.07
CA PRO A 106 -8.99 0.52 23.67
C PRO A 106 -7.82 0.93 22.76
N PHE A 107 -7.62 0.22 21.68
CA PHE A 107 -6.53 0.43 20.73
C PHE A 107 -7.08 0.84 19.36
N ARG A 108 -6.87 2.11 19.01
CA ARG A 108 -7.41 2.71 17.78
C ARG A 108 -6.39 2.67 16.65
N ILE A 109 -6.72 1.99 15.57
CA ILE A 109 -5.89 1.86 14.37
C ILE A 109 -6.50 2.67 13.23
N LEU A 110 -5.68 3.43 12.52
CA LEU A 110 -6.04 4.09 11.27
C LEU A 110 -5.15 3.57 10.12
N SER A 111 -5.75 3.17 9.00
CA SER A 111 -5.02 2.94 7.76
C SER A 111 -5.32 4.02 6.72
N VAL A 112 -4.26 4.57 6.08
CA VAL A 112 -4.36 5.64 5.07
C VAL A 112 -3.34 5.42 3.95
N PRO A 113 -3.77 5.12 2.71
CA PRO A 113 -5.10 4.66 2.31
C PRO A 113 -5.38 3.28 2.88
N CYS A 114 -6.64 2.95 3.10
CA CYS A 114 -6.96 1.68 3.71
C CYS A 114 -6.89 0.50 2.74
N GLY A 115 -7.16 0.70 1.46
CA GLY A 115 -7.24 -0.40 0.51
C GLY A 115 -8.15 -1.53 1.02
N LEU A 116 -7.74 -2.79 0.79
CA LEU A 116 -8.26 -3.93 1.55
C LEU A 116 -7.36 -4.16 2.76
N PRO A 117 -7.83 -3.97 4.00
CA PRO A 117 -7.01 -3.98 5.21
C PRO A 117 -6.67 -5.42 5.66
N ARG A 118 -5.86 -6.13 4.86
CA ARG A 118 -5.42 -7.50 5.14
C ARG A 118 -4.56 -7.58 6.38
N ASP A 119 -3.67 -6.65 6.53
CA ASP A 119 -2.78 -6.52 7.68
C ASP A 119 -3.58 -6.45 9.00
N VAL A 120 -4.66 -5.68 9.02
CA VAL A 120 -5.57 -5.61 10.17
C VAL A 120 -6.38 -6.89 10.33
N ARG A 121 -6.89 -7.47 9.23
CA ARG A 121 -7.64 -8.73 9.29
C ARG A 121 -6.76 -9.91 9.76
N ASP A 122 -5.50 -9.93 9.37
CA ASP A 122 -4.56 -10.96 9.82
C ASP A 122 -4.19 -10.72 11.30
N LEU A 123 -4.08 -9.49 11.75
CA LEU A 123 -3.94 -9.14 13.17
C LEU A 123 -5.10 -9.72 14.00
N THR A 124 -6.35 -9.60 13.54
CA THR A 124 -7.53 -10.08 14.29
C THR A 124 -7.60 -11.61 14.42
N ARG A 125 -6.80 -12.34 13.66
CA ARG A 125 -6.70 -13.80 13.78
C ARG A 125 -5.74 -14.26 14.88
N SER A 126 -4.80 -13.39 15.29
CA SER A 126 -3.69 -13.74 16.17
C SER A 126 -3.70 -13.00 17.50
N ALA A 127 -4.44 -11.92 17.64
CA ALA A 127 -4.42 -11.04 18.80
C ALA A 127 -5.76 -10.99 19.53
N ALA A 128 -5.74 -10.54 20.79
CA ALA A 128 -6.94 -10.22 21.55
C ALA A 128 -7.69 -9.05 20.92
N THR A 129 -8.71 -9.33 20.13
CA THR A 129 -9.41 -8.39 19.26
C THR A 129 -10.38 -7.46 19.99
N ALA A 130 -10.81 -7.84 21.21
CA ALA A 130 -11.86 -7.13 21.95
C ALA A 130 -11.57 -5.64 22.22
N ARG A 131 -10.32 -5.20 22.06
CA ARG A 131 -9.87 -3.82 22.29
C ARG A 131 -9.66 -3.00 21.03
N ILE A 132 -9.64 -3.65 19.88
CA ILE A 132 -9.29 -3.00 18.61
C ILE A 132 -10.49 -2.27 18.07
N HIS A 133 -10.28 -1.01 17.70
CA HIS A 133 -11.19 -0.23 16.88
C HIS A 133 -10.43 0.21 15.61
N TYR A 134 -10.88 -0.25 14.47
CA TYR A 134 -10.25 0.04 13.18
C TYR A 134 -10.96 1.16 12.45
N THR A 135 -10.19 2.07 11.87
CA THR A 135 -10.70 3.10 10.94
C THR A 135 -9.92 3.01 9.63
N GLY A 136 -10.63 2.92 8.52
CA GLY A 136 -10.05 2.99 7.17
C GLY A 136 -10.36 4.34 6.52
N LEU A 137 -9.34 5.07 6.07
CA LEU A 137 -9.49 6.28 5.25
C LEU A 137 -9.04 5.99 3.83
N ASP A 138 -9.88 6.29 2.84
CA ASP A 138 -9.52 6.16 1.43
C ASP A 138 -10.19 7.24 0.58
N LEU A 139 -9.54 7.60 -0.51
CA LEU A 139 -10.05 8.58 -1.47
C LEU A 139 -11.09 7.98 -2.42
N ASP A 140 -11.08 6.67 -2.63
CA ASP A 140 -11.98 5.98 -3.55
C ASP A 140 -13.15 5.34 -2.80
N PRO A 141 -14.38 5.84 -3.02
CA PRO A 141 -15.58 5.26 -2.38
C PRO A 141 -15.78 3.77 -2.70
N ALA A 142 -15.34 3.30 -3.88
CA ALA A 142 -15.47 1.90 -4.25
C ALA A 142 -14.53 1.00 -3.41
N VAL A 143 -13.36 1.51 -3.05
CA VAL A 143 -12.44 0.86 -2.12
C VAL A 143 -13.09 0.71 -0.75
N LEU A 144 -13.75 1.77 -0.24
CA LEU A 144 -14.40 1.73 1.07
C LEU A 144 -15.55 0.71 1.14
N VAL A 145 -16.30 0.55 0.05
CA VAL A 145 -17.33 -0.49 -0.05
C VAL A 145 -16.68 -1.88 0.04
N ALA A 146 -15.65 -2.13 -0.75
CA ALA A 146 -14.94 -3.41 -0.77
C ALA A 146 -14.23 -3.69 0.57
N ALA A 147 -13.66 -2.68 1.23
CA ALA A 147 -13.00 -2.80 2.52
C ALA A 147 -14.01 -3.14 3.63
N ARG A 148 -15.18 -2.51 3.62
CA ARG A 148 -16.27 -2.81 4.56
C ARG A 148 -16.76 -4.25 4.42
N GLU A 149 -16.98 -4.69 3.19
CA GLU A 149 -17.34 -6.07 2.90
C GLU A 149 -16.21 -7.04 3.35
N PHE A 150 -14.97 -6.73 3.02
CA PHE A 150 -13.81 -7.54 3.39
C PHE A 150 -13.66 -7.68 4.91
N MET A 151 -13.93 -6.63 5.69
CA MET A 151 -13.86 -6.66 7.16
C MET A 151 -15.13 -7.19 7.82
N SER A 152 -16.20 -7.45 7.07
CA SER A 152 -17.39 -8.07 7.62
C SER A 152 -17.04 -9.43 8.26
N GLY A 153 -17.43 -9.62 9.50
CA GLY A 153 -17.09 -10.84 10.26
C GLY A 153 -15.66 -10.88 10.83
N ALA A 154 -14.90 -9.79 10.80
CA ALA A 154 -13.58 -9.72 11.44
C ALA A 154 -13.64 -9.69 12.98
N GLY A 155 -14.83 -9.47 13.56
CA GLY A 155 -15.04 -9.49 15.02
C GLY A 155 -14.53 -8.26 15.75
N ILE A 156 -14.24 -7.16 15.02
CA ILE A 156 -13.86 -5.87 15.59
C ILE A 156 -14.73 -4.74 15.03
N PRO A 157 -14.96 -3.65 15.80
CA PRO A 157 -15.57 -2.43 15.28
C PRO A 157 -14.73 -1.82 14.16
N CYS A 158 -15.37 -1.51 13.04
CA CYS A 158 -14.72 -0.94 11.85
C CYS A 158 -15.50 0.26 11.33
N ASP A 159 -14.82 1.40 11.21
CA ASP A 159 -15.32 2.60 10.54
C ASP A 159 -14.57 2.84 9.24
N PHE A 160 -15.26 3.42 8.26
CA PHE A 160 -14.67 3.75 6.96
C PHE A 160 -15.06 5.16 6.55
N ALA A 161 -14.06 6.01 6.38
CA ALA A 161 -14.20 7.41 6.02
C ALA A 161 -13.72 7.66 4.57
N HIS A 162 -14.49 8.43 3.82
CA HIS A 162 -14.07 8.94 2.52
C HIS A 162 -13.29 10.24 2.75
N GLY A 163 -12.03 10.29 2.28
CA GLY A 163 -11.21 11.47 2.45
C GLY A 163 -9.89 11.41 1.71
N ASP A 164 -9.25 12.57 1.62
CA ASP A 164 -7.94 12.74 1.01
C ASP A 164 -6.85 12.72 2.08
N ALA A 165 -5.84 11.88 1.92
CA ALA A 165 -4.68 11.83 2.79
C ALA A 165 -3.95 13.18 2.95
N LEU A 166 -4.09 14.05 1.94
CA LEU A 166 -3.48 15.39 1.92
C LEU A 166 -4.38 16.49 2.51
N ASP A 167 -5.66 16.22 2.65
CA ASP A 167 -6.63 17.17 3.20
C ASP A 167 -7.04 16.77 4.61
N ARG A 168 -6.46 17.45 5.59
CA ARG A 168 -6.67 17.18 7.02
C ARG A 168 -8.13 17.29 7.47
N GLU A 169 -8.93 18.11 6.84
CA GLU A 169 -10.34 18.33 7.19
C GLU A 169 -11.21 17.10 6.88
N THR A 170 -10.75 16.25 5.97
CA THR A 170 -11.45 15.01 5.59
C THR A 170 -11.08 13.80 6.46
N TRP A 171 -10.11 13.96 7.39
CA TRP A 171 -9.70 12.88 8.26
C TRP A 171 -10.72 12.58 9.36
N PRO A 172 -10.86 11.32 9.77
CA PRO A 172 -11.73 10.99 10.89
C PRO A 172 -11.23 11.67 12.18
N GLY A 173 -12.18 12.11 13.00
CA GLY A 173 -11.87 12.77 14.26
C GLY A 173 -11.26 11.84 15.30
N GLY A 174 -10.58 12.44 16.28
CA GLY A 174 -9.96 11.76 17.42
C GLY A 174 -8.49 11.42 17.19
N GLU A 175 -7.90 10.81 18.20
CA GLU A 175 -6.49 10.42 18.21
C GLU A 175 -6.35 8.90 18.03
N PHE A 176 -5.29 8.49 17.34
CA PHE A 176 -5.01 7.09 17.04
C PHE A 176 -3.75 6.61 17.77
N ASP A 177 -3.78 5.34 18.18
CA ASP A 177 -2.67 4.65 18.82
C ASP A 177 -1.66 4.16 17.80
N PHE A 178 -2.18 3.78 16.62
CA PHE A 178 -1.40 3.29 15.51
C PHE A 178 -1.95 3.83 14.19
N ILE A 179 -1.07 4.38 13.35
CA ILE A 179 -1.41 4.75 11.97
C ILE A 179 -0.53 3.94 11.03
N SER A 180 -1.17 3.19 10.11
CA SER A 180 -0.50 2.46 9.04
C SER A 180 -0.68 3.17 7.70
N SER A 181 0.42 3.35 6.98
CA SER A 181 0.39 3.81 5.59
C SER A 181 1.44 3.11 4.77
N THR A 182 1.03 2.10 4.04
CA THR A 182 1.95 1.34 3.18
C THR A 182 1.54 1.48 1.72
N GLY A 183 2.45 2.02 0.88
CA GLY A 183 2.24 2.15 -0.56
C GLY A 183 1.70 3.49 -1.06
N LEU A 184 1.34 4.44 -0.19
CA LEU A 184 0.93 5.78 -0.62
C LEU A 184 2.13 6.64 -1.04
N GLY A 185 3.23 6.52 -0.33
CA GLY A 185 4.42 7.35 -0.52
C GLY A 185 4.97 7.29 -1.94
N GLU A 186 4.84 6.15 -2.62
CA GLU A 186 5.30 5.96 -4.00
C GLU A 186 4.54 6.82 -5.03
N PHE A 187 3.38 7.35 -4.65
CA PHE A 187 2.54 8.19 -5.53
C PHE A 187 2.58 9.68 -5.20
N LEU A 188 3.19 10.06 -4.08
CA LEU A 188 3.27 11.44 -3.62
C LEU A 188 4.60 12.09 -4.00
N THR A 189 4.57 13.39 -4.32
CA THR A 189 5.78 14.22 -4.36
C THR A 189 6.34 14.40 -2.95
N ASP A 190 7.58 14.87 -2.80
CA ASP A 190 8.18 15.08 -1.48
C ASP A 190 7.43 16.15 -0.67
N ALA A 191 6.93 17.19 -1.33
CA ALA A 191 6.08 18.20 -0.71
C ALA A 191 4.75 17.61 -0.21
N GLN A 192 4.11 16.78 -1.03
CA GLN A 192 2.87 16.10 -0.65
C GLN A 192 3.11 15.09 0.49
N LEU A 193 4.24 14.37 0.45
CA LEU A 193 4.60 13.42 1.49
C LEU A 193 4.84 14.13 2.84
N ALA A 194 5.46 15.31 2.82
CA ALA A 194 5.62 16.14 4.02
C ALA A 194 4.28 16.60 4.60
N VAL A 195 3.33 17.03 3.75
CA VAL A 195 1.96 17.37 4.18
C VAL A 195 1.28 16.15 4.79
N PHE A 196 1.36 15.01 4.13
CA PHE A 196 0.78 13.75 4.61
C PHE A 196 1.35 13.35 5.98
N TYR A 197 2.68 13.39 6.16
CA TYR A 197 3.30 13.05 7.45
C TYR A 197 2.93 14.04 8.55
N THR A 198 2.70 15.32 8.22
CA THR A 198 2.17 16.30 9.16
C THR A 198 0.75 15.92 9.61
N ASN A 199 -0.12 15.50 8.68
CA ASN A 199 -1.47 15.05 9.00
C ASN A 199 -1.45 13.79 9.89
N VAL A 200 -0.57 12.84 9.58
CA VAL A 200 -0.35 11.64 10.41
C VAL A 200 0.10 12.02 11.82
N HIS A 201 1.13 12.86 11.94
CA HIS A 201 1.66 13.29 13.23
C HIS A 201 0.60 13.98 14.07
N TYR A 202 -0.25 14.81 13.46
CA TYR A 202 -1.35 15.47 14.15
C TYR A 202 -2.38 14.45 14.67
N ALA A 203 -2.75 13.45 13.86
CA ALA A 203 -3.77 12.46 14.20
C ALA A 203 -3.31 11.39 15.19
N LEU A 204 -2.00 11.23 15.41
CA LEU A 204 -1.47 10.35 16.44
C LEU A 204 -1.59 10.99 17.84
N ARG A 205 -1.92 10.17 18.84
CA ARG A 205 -1.76 10.56 20.24
C ARG A 205 -0.27 10.61 20.63
N PRO A 206 0.09 11.28 21.74
CA PRO A 206 1.42 11.12 22.34
C PRO A 206 1.73 9.65 22.62
N GLY A 207 2.91 9.18 22.25
CA GLY A 207 3.30 7.77 22.32
C GLY A 207 2.70 6.88 21.23
N GLY A 208 1.83 7.39 20.36
CA GLY A 208 1.28 6.67 19.21
C GLY A 208 2.33 6.34 18.18
N VAL A 209 2.08 5.28 17.40
CA VAL A 209 3.03 4.72 16.42
C VAL A 209 2.57 5.01 15.00
N PHE A 210 3.44 5.57 14.19
CA PHE A 210 3.30 5.61 12.73
C PHE A 210 4.16 4.53 12.09
N PHE A 211 3.55 3.71 11.24
CA PHE A 211 4.26 2.73 10.43
C PHE A 211 4.05 3.02 8.95
N THR A 212 5.14 3.11 8.20
CA THR A 212 5.10 3.33 6.75
C THR A 212 6.21 2.57 6.04
N SER A 213 6.12 2.52 4.72
CA SER A 213 7.12 1.89 3.88
C SER A 213 7.43 2.73 2.65
N ALA A 214 8.60 2.52 2.08
CA ALA A 214 8.96 3.04 0.77
C ALA A 214 9.65 1.96 -0.06
N ALA A 215 9.27 1.87 -1.33
CA ALA A 215 9.89 0.95 -2.27
C ALA A 215 11.23 1.48 -2.76
N ALA A 216 12.22 0.58 -2.83
CA ALA A 216 13.48 0.81 -3.54
C ALA A 216 13.35 0.40 -5.01
N ARG A 217 14.22 0.94 -5.86
CA ARG A 217 14.24 0.63 -7.28
C ARG A 217 14.81 -0.77 -7.53
N GLU A 218 14.04 -1.62 -8.20
CA GLU A 218 14.51 -2.91 -8.72
C GLU A 218 14.50 -2.87 -10.25
N PRO A 219 15.68 -2.94 -10.93
CA PRO A 219 15.79 -2.62 -12.35
C PRO A 219 14.91 -3.47 -13.27
N ARG A 220 14.71 -4.76 -12.96
CA ARG A 220 13.89 -5.67 -13.78
C ARG A 220 12.41 -5.36 -13.69
N SER A 221 11.92 -5.20 -12.47
CA SER A 221 10.51 -4.82 -12.22
C SER A 221 10.25 -3.40 -12.69
N ASP A 222 11.18 -2.48 -12.48
CA ASP A 222 11.07 -1.09 -12.90
C ASP A 222 10.97 -0.97 -14.44
N TRP A 223 11.77 -1.75 -15.19
CA TRP A 223 11.64 -1.78 -16.64
C TRP A 223 10.24 -2.21 -17.10
N LEU A 224 9.72 -3.30 -16.51
CA LEU A 224 8.39 -3.81 -16.86
C LEU A 224 7.29 -2.81 -16.44
N MET A 225 7.39 -2.27 -15.24
CA MET A 225 6.44 -1.28 -14.73
C MET A 225 6.42 -0.02 -15.58
N ASN A 226 7.59 0.51 -15.96
CA ASN A 226 7.69 1.67 -16.83
C ASN A 226 7.20 1.39 -18.27
N ALA A 227 7.43 0.19 -18.81
CA ALA A 227 6.91 -0.21 -20.12
C ALA A 227 5.37 -0.11 -20.16
N PHE A 228 4.71 -0.42 -19.05
CA PHE A 228 3.25 -0.34 -18.89
C PHE A 228 2.77 0.90 -18.10
N GLU A 229 3.62 1.94 -17.99
CA GLU A 229 3.30 3.22 -17.34
C GLU A 229 2.94 3.15 -15.86
N PHE A 230 3.31 2.11 -15.19
CA PHE A 230 3.20 2.07 -13.74
C PHE A 230 4.35 2.90 -13.16
N ARG A 231 4.06 4.13 -12.77
CA ARG A 231 5.06 5.07 -12.26
C ARG A 231 5.02 5.09 -10.75
N ALA A 232 6.10 4.70 -10.11
CA ALA A 232 6.33 4.83 -8.68
C ALA A 232 7.51 5.77 -8.42
N ARG A 233 7.45 6.50 -7.32
CA ARG A 233 8.57 7.31 -6.81
C ARG A 233 9.35 6.47 -5.81
N TYR A 234 10.56 6.14 -6.18
CA TYR A 234 11.48 5.45 -5.28
C TYR A 234 12.20 6.47 -4.40
N ARG A 235 12.37 6.14 -3.12
CA ARG A 235 13.09 6.99 -2.17
C ARG A 235 14.11 6.17 -1.42
N THR A 236 15.27 6.79 -1.21
CA THR A 236 16.28 6.24 -0.32
C THR A 236 15.89 6.47 1.15
N PRO A 237 16.48 5.73 2.09
CA PRO A 237 16.30 6.02 3.53
C PRO A 237 16.66 7.47 3.89
N SER A 238 17.67 8.06 3.24
CA SER A 238 18.05 9.46 3.46
C SER A 238 17.00 10.46 3.00
N ASP A 239 16.35 10.21 1.85
CA ASP A 239 15.25 11.05 1.37
C ASP A 239 14.08 11.05 2.36
N LEU A 240 13.72 9.87 2.84
CA LEU A 240 12.66 9.73 3.84
C LEU A 240 13.02 10.38 5.17
N ALA A 241 14.28 10.21 5.63
CA ALA A 241 14.75 10.80 6.87
C ALA A 241 14.70 12.33 6.82
N ALA A 242 15.02 12.93 5.66
CA ALA A 242 14.93 14.38 5.46
C ALA A 242 13.48 14.91 5.54
N ILE A 243 12.49 14.07 5.22
CA ILE A 243 11.08 14.46 5.28
C ILE A 243 10.52 14.22 6.69
N ILE A 244 10.69 13.01 7.23
CA ILE A 244 10.11 12.62 8.53
C ILE A 244 10.76 13.35 9.70
N GLY A 245 12.06 13.64 9.61
CA GLY A 245 12.84 14.34 10.64
C GLY A 245 12.47 15.81 10.85
N LYS A 246 11.54 16.36 10.06
CA LYS A 246 10.98 17.70 10.26
C LYS A 246 9.91 17.76 11.37
N LEU A 247 9.48 16.62 11.88
CA LEU A 247 8.45 16.48 12.90
C LEU A 247 9.05 15.96 14.20
N ALA A 248 8.41 16.27 15.33
CA ALA A 248 8.85 15.84 16.65
C ALA A 248 8.47 14.37 16.90
N TRP A 249 9.45 13.48 16.73
CA TRP A 249 9.32 12.05 17.04
C TRP A 249 10.21 11.68 18.21
N ARG A 250 9.71 10.90 19.16
CA ARG A 250 10.51 10.32 20.24
C ARG A 250 11.56 9.36 19.72
N SER A 251 11.18 8.54 18.73
CA SER A 251 12.09 7.64 18.02
C SER A 251 11.63 7.43 16.57
N VAL A 252 12.60 7.15 15.69
CA VAL A 252 12.37 6.74 14.32
C VAL A 252 13.28 5.55 14.04
N ASP A 253 12.67 4.37 13.91
CA ASP A 253 13.36 3.12 13.68
C ASP A 253 13.24 2.72 12.20
N TRP A 254 14.32 2.19 11.64
CA TRP A 254 14.45 1.79 10.25
C TRP A 254 14.72 0.32 10.12
N SER A 255 14.07 -0.34 9.18
CA SER A 255 14.38 -1.73 8.82
C SER A 255 14.10 -1.97 7.35
N HIS A 256 14.58 -3.10 6.84
CA HIS A 256 14.39 -3.49 5.45
C HIS A 256 13.74 -4.87 5.38
N ASP A 257 13.12 -5.17 4.23
CA ASP A 257 12.71 -6.53 3.94
C ASP A 257 13.89 -7.40 3.54
N GLU A 258 13.69 -8.73 3.50
CA GLU A 258 14.74 -9.70 3.20
C GLU A 258 15.36 -9.55 1.81
N VAL A 259 14.62 -8.96 0.86
CA VAL A 259 15.11 -8.75 -0.50
C VAL A 259 15.68 -7.35 -0.72
N GLY A 260 15.63 -6.46 0.28
CA GLY A 260 16.16 -5.10 0.23
C GLY A 260 15.37 -4.14 -0.67
N LEU A 261 14.11 -4.45 -0.99
CA LEU A 261 13.27 -3.65 -1.86
C LEU A 261 12.23 -2.80 -1.13
N GLN A 262 12.08 -3.00 0.19
CA GLN A 262 11.26 -2.14 1.04
C GLN A 262 12.11 -1.61 2.20
N THR A 263 12.03 -0.31 2.39
CA THR A 263 12.44 0.34 3.64
C THR A 263 11.20 0.55 4.48
N PHE A 264 11.22 0.04 5.71
CA PHE A 264 10.17 0.25 6.69
C PHE A 264 10.58 1.31 7.69
N VAL A 265 9.65 2.16 8.05
CA VAL A 265 9.83 3.23 9.03
C VAL A 265 8.78 3.07 10.12
N ARG A 266 9.25 3.01 11.35
CA ARG A 266 8.43 3.06 12.56
C ARG A 266 8.79 4.31 13.34
N ALA A 267 7.87 5.26 13.44
CA ALA A 267 8.06 6.48 14.21
C ALA A 267 7.10 6.53 15.40
N VAL A 268 7.60 6.95 16.56
CA VAL A 268 6.81 7.10 17.78
C VAL A 268 6.69 8.59 18.08
N LYS A 269 5.47 9.09 18.23
CA LYS A 269 5.21 10.50 18.56
C LYS A 269 5.67 10.81 20.00
N GLU A 270 6.23 12.01 20.21
CA GLU A 270 6.54 12.54 21.54
C GLU A 270 5.30 12.65 22.43
#